data_9805e2639ff8db910775b5303c176abc
#
_entry.id   9805e2639ff8db910775b5303c176abc
#
_cell.length_a   1.000
_cell.length_b   1.000
_cell.length_c   1.000
_cell.angle_alpha   90.00
_cell.angle_beta   90.00
_cell.angle_gamma   90.00
#
_symmetry.space_group_name_H-M   'P 1'
#
loop_
_entity.id
_entity.type
_entity.pdbx_description
1 polymer ?
#
loop_
_entity_poly.entity_id
_entity_poly.type
_entity_poly.pdbx_seq_one_letter_code
_entity_poly.pdbx_strand_id
1 'polypeptide(L)'
;MNRLEQLKNSGNKAFVAYVMAGDGGLHRLKEQVQYLQGAGVSAIEIGIPFSDPVADGPTIEAAGNRALKQGVTLQKVLEELQSWTFDIKIPLLVMTYLNPVLKFGIERFTTECRKAGVSGVIIPDLPYEHKQLVQPYMDKENIKLIQLVTLTTTDIRLDEILREAEGFVYAVTIKGITGSRDELSQDVKTFMQKIRKKSPVPVYAGFGISKSSHVDMLRDDVDGFIVGSAIVEAFNAGKIEEIEPLIRAVTTA
;
A
#
# COMPACT_ATOMS: atom_id res chain seq x y z
N MET A 1 11.37 -16.30 -6.29
CA MET A 1 9.98 -15.86 -6.56
C MET A 1 9.69 -14.71 -5.60
N ASN A 2 9.12 -13.61 -6.08
CA ASN A 2 8.72 -12.49 -5.24
C ASN A 2 7.45 -12.88 -4.44
N ARG A 3 7.39 -12.51 -3.14
CA ARG A 3 6.25 -12.91 -2.28
C ARG A 3 4.92 -12.33 -2.74
N LEU A 4 4.89 -11.18 -3.42
CA LEU A 4 3.66 -10.62 -4.01
C LEU A 4 3.04 -11.52 -5.09
N GLU A 5 3.88 -12.26 -5.83
CA GLU A 5 3.39 -13.20 -6.85
C GLU A 5 2.61 -14.37 -6.25
N GLN A 6 2.85 -14.68 -4.97
CA GLN A 6 2.11 -15.73 -4.24
C GLN A 6 0.67 -15.31 -3.91
N LEU A 7 0.41 -14.00 -3.74
CA LEU A 7 -0.94 -13.49 -3.46
C LEU A 7 -1.90 -13.72 -4.62
N LYS A 8 -1.41 -13.68 -5.86
CA LYS A 8 -2.21 -13.94 -7.07
C LYS A 8 -2.84 -15.34 -7.08
N ASN A 9 -2.21 -16.30 -6.42
CA ASN A 9 -2.57 -17.71 -6.49
C ASN A 9 -3.40 -18.20 -5.29
N SER A 10 -3.71 -17.34 -4.32
CA SER A 10 -4.38 -17.75 -3.07
C SER A 10 -5.88 -18.08 -3.24
N GLY A 11 -6.49 -17.65 -4.35
CA GLY A 11 -7.94 -17.81 -4.58
C GLY A 11 -8.83 -16.91 -3.72
N ASN A 12 -8.30 -16.35 -2.64
CA ASN A 12 -8.98 -15.42 -1.74
C ASN A 12 -8.67 -13.97 -2.09
N LYS A 13 -9.56 -13.06 -1.69
CA LYS A 13 -9.31 -11.63 -1.84
C LYS A 13 -8.22 -11.18 -0.87
N ALA A 14 -7.29 -10.35 -1.37
CA ALA A 14 -6.21 -9.83 -0.56
C ALA A 14 -6.67 -8.69 0.35
N PHE A 15 -6.25 -8.71 1.60
CA PHE A 15 -6.32 -7.56 2.50
C PHE A 15 -4.91 -7.02 2.71
N VAL A 16 -4.63 -5.82 2.21
CA VAL A 16 -3.37 -5.11 2.41
C VAL A 16 -3.57 -4.08 3.53
N ALA A 17 -2.84 -4.23 4.62
CA ALA A 17 -2.92 -3.34 5.76
C ALA A 17 -1.82 -2.27 5.68
N TYR A 18 -2.19 -0.99 5.70
CA TYR A 18 -1.22 0.10 5.78
C TYR A 18 -0.92 0.46 7.23
N VAL A 19 0.34 0.70 7.54
CA VAL A 19 0.82 1.26 8.81
C VAL A 19 1.82 2.37 8.56
N MET A 20 1.78 3.44 9.37
CA MET A 20 2.79 4.51 9.33
C MET A 20 3.97 4.12 10.22
N ALA A 21 5.15 3.95 9.62
CA ALA A 21 6.35 3.61 10.36
C ALA A 21 6.71 4.67 11.40
N GLY A 22 6.76 4.26 12.66
CA GLY A 22 7.15 5.13 13.76
C GLY A 22 6.03 5.97 14.36
N ASP A 23 4.78 5.79 13.94
CA ASP A 23 3.64 6.36 14.67
C ASP A 23 3.50 5.67 16.03
N GLY A 24 3.71 6.42 17.10
CA GLY A 24 3.84 5.89 18.47
C GLY A 24 5.22 5.30 18.81
N GLY A 25 6.21 5.46 17.93
CA GLY A 25 7.59 4.99 18.08
C GLY A 25 7.94 3.82 17.16
N LEU A 26 9.15 3.86 16.62
CA LEU A 26 9.60 2.86 15.64
C LEU A 26 9.62 1.42 16.22
N HIS A 27 9.88 1.28 17.52
CA HIS A 27 9.86 0.00 18.22
C HIS A 27 8.50 -0.73 18.15
N ARG A 28 7.38 0.02 17.99
CA ARG A 28 6.04 -0.55 17.88
C ARG A 28 5.74 -1.16 16.49
N LEU A 29 6.53 -0.80 15.48
CA LEU A 29 6.26 -1.23 14.10
C LEU A 29 6.22 -2.76 13.98
N LYS A 30 7.17 -3.46 14.62
CA LYS A 30 7.20 -4.92 14.61
C LYS A 30 5.95 -5.54 15.22
N GLU A 31 5.53 -5.04 16.38
CA GLU A 31 4.33 -5.52 17.09
C GLU A 31 3.07 -5.30 16.24
N GLN A 32 2.94 -4.13 15.60
CA GLN A 32 1.82 -3.81 14.71
C GLN A 32 1.76 -4.78 13.53
N VAL A 33 2.89 -5.02 12.88
CA VAL A 33 2.98 -5.94 11.74
C VAL A 33 2.71 -7.39 12.16
N GLN A 34 3.23 -7.83 13.31
CA GLN A 34 2.97 -9.18 13.84
C GLN A 34 1.50 -9.38 14.19
N TYR A 35 0.86 -8.38 14.82
CA TYR A 35 -0.58 -8.42 15.12
C TYR A 35 -1.39 -8.56 13.83
N LEU A 36 -1.16 -7.71 12.83
CA LEU A 36 -1.88 -7.74 11.57
C LEU A 36 -1.67 -9.05 10.81
N GLN A 37 -0.44 -9.56 10.79
CA GLN A 37 -0.16 -10.89 10.23
C GLN A 37 -0.95 -11.99 10.96
N GLY A 38 -1.00 -11.94 12.29
CA GLY A 38 -1.79 -12.87 13.12
C GLY A 38 -3.29 -12.75 12.87
N ALA A 39 -3.79 -11.56 12.56
CA ALA A 39 -5.19 -11.30 12.20
C ALA A 39 -5.54 -11.77 10.77
N GLY A 40 -4.58 -12.25 9.98
CA GLY A 40 -4.80 -12.86 8.68
C GLY A 40 -4.75 -11.89 7.49
N VAL A 41 -4.09 -10.72 7.63
CA VAL A 41 -3.88 -9.84 6.47
C VAL A 41 -2.95 -10.50 5.45
N SER A 42 -3.13 -10.17 4.19
CA SER A 42 -2.39 -10.78 3.06
C SER A 42 -1.04 -10.13 2.81
N ALA A 43 -0.90 -8.83 3.09
CA ALA A 43 0.33 -8.06 2.95
C ALA A 43 0.30 -6.83 3.86
N ILE A 44 1.48 -6.25 4.13
CA ILE A 44 1.62 -5.01 4.88
C ILE A 44 2.25 -3.95 3.99
N GLU A 45 1.64 -2.77 3.95
CA GLU A 45 2.15 -1.56 3.34
C GLU A 45 2.70 -0.64 4.44
N ILE A 46 3.99 -0.38 4.43
CA ILE A 46 4.69 0.41 5.43
C ILE A 46 4.93 1.80 4.86
N GLY A 47 4.23 2.80 5.37
CA GLY A 47 4.40 4.20 5.02
C GLY A 47 5.67 4.78 5.66
N ILE A 48 6.52 5.39 4.84
CA ILE A 48 7.67 6.15 5.31
C ILE A 48 7.23 7.58 5.59
N PRO A 49 7.43 8.12 6.80
CA PRO A 49 7.02 9.49 7.11
C PRO A 49 7.78 10.51 6.26
N PHE A 50 7.06 11.47 5.72
CA PHE A 50 7.59 12.54 4.88
C PHE A 50 6.92 13.88 5.22
N SER A 51 7.64 15.00 5.05
CA SER A 51 7.16 16.34 5.41
C SER A 51 6.11 16.90 4.45
N ASP A 52 6.11 16.42 3.20
CA ASP A 52 5.29 17.00 2.11
C ASP A 52 4.47 15.90 1.39
N PRO A 53 3.56 15.21 2.11
CA PRO A 53 2.90 13.99 1.63
C PRO A 53 1.67 14.31 0.77
N VAL A 54 1.90 14.66 -0.49
CA VAL A 54 0.86 15.14 -1.43
C VAL A 54 -0.27 14.14 -1.75
N ALA A 55 -0.06 12.85 -1.47
CA ALA A 55 -1.05 11.80 -1.70
C ALA A 55 -1.77 11.35 -0.43
N ASP A 56 -1.35 11.79 0.76
CA ASP A 56 -1.88 11.31 2.03
C ASP A 56 -3.13 12.09 2.45
N GLY A 57 -4.08 11.38 3.05
CA GLY A 57 -5.20 12.01 3.73
C GLY A 57 -4.82 12.47 5.15
N PRO A 58 -5.68 13.28 5.81
CA PRO A 58 -5.35 13.93 7.08
C PRO A 58 -4.97 12.95 8.20
N THR A 59 -5.54 11.77 8.27
CA THR A 59 -5.18 10.73 9.26
C THR A 59 -3.75 10.24 9.06
N ILE A 60 -3.37 9.94 7.82
CA ILE A 60 -2.04 9.44 7.47
C ILE A 60 -0.99 10.55 7.63
N GLU A 61 -1.30 11.76 7.17
CA GLU A 61 -0.45 12.93 7.38
C GLU A 61 -0.19 13.21 8.87
N ALA A 62 -1.23 13.15 9.70
CA ALA A 62 -1.09 13.33 11.16
C ALA A 62 -0.19 12.24 11.78
N ALA A 63 -0.31 10.99 11.33
CA ALA A 63 0.54 9.88 11.77
C ALA A 63 2.01 10.09 11.33
N GLY A 64 2.23 10.49 10.08
CA GLY A 64 3.54 10.85 9.56
C GLY A 64 4.21 11.98 10.35
N ASN A 65 3.44 13.03 10.66
CA ASN A 65 3.91 14.14 11.49
C ASN A 65 4.31 13.71 12.91
N ARG A 66 3.59 12.76 13.53
CA ARG A 66 3.97 12.19 14.84
C ARG A 66 5.29 11.39 14.72
N ALA A 67 5.44 10.61 13.66
CA ALA A 67 6.66 9.83 13.42
C ALA A 67 7.88 10.74 13.16
N LEU A 68 7.73 11.78 12.34
CA LEU A 68 8.79 12.77 12.06
C LEU A 68 9.27 13.48 13.33
N LYS A 69 8.35 13.85 14.23
CA LYS A 69 8.69 14.46 15.53
C LYS A 69 9.54 13.55 16.41
N GLN A 70 9.49 12.24 16.21
CA GLN A 70 10.32 11.25 16.90
C GLN A 70 11.64 10.96 16.16
N GLY A 71 11.92 11.70 15.09
CA GLY A 71 13.15 11.57 14.30
C GLY A 71 13.21 10.28 13.49
N VAL A 72 12.06 9.73 13.09
CA VAL A 72 11.99 8.59 12.18
C VAL A 72 12.41 9.02 10.77
N THR A 73 13.25 8.21 10.15
CA THR A 73 13.77 8.44 8.79
C THR A 73 13.66 7.16 7.97
N LEU A 74 13.68 7.27 6.64
CA LEU A 74 13.73 6.13 5.72
C LEU A 74 14.83 5.13 6.12
N GLN A 75 16.04 5.62 6.45
CA GLN A 75 17.15 4.77 6.86
C GLN A 75 16.80 3.96 8.11
N LYS A 76 16.30 4.61 9.17
CA LYS A 76 15.94 3.92 10.42
C LYS A 76 14.84 2.88 10.22
N VAL A 77 13.87 3.16 9.34
CA VAL A 77 12.80 2.20 9.03
C VAL A 77 13.39 0.97 8.33
N LEU A 78 14.24 1.16 7.33
CA LEU A 78 14.88 0.03 6.63
C LEU A 78 15.78 -0.80 7.56
N GLU A 79 16.53 -0.15 8.45
CA GLU A 79 17.35 -0.82 9.48
C GLU A 79 16.46 -1.64 10.44
N GLU A 80 15.34 -1.09 10.90
CA GLU A 80 14.38 -1.80 11.75
C GLU A 80 13.82 -3.04 11.03
N LEU A 81 13.37 -2.90 9.78
CA LEU A 81 12.84 -4.01 8.98
C LEU A 81 13.87 -5.13 8.79
N GLN A 82 15.14 -4.79 8.59
CA GLN A 82 16.21 -5.76 8.43
C GLN A 82 16.42 -6.62 9.69
N SER A 83 16.15 -6.05 10.86
CA SER A 83 16.34 -6.74 12.13
C SER A 83 15.37 -7.91 12.34
N TRP A 84 14.21 -7.94 11.65
CA TRP A 84 13.14 -8.90 11.91
C TRP A 84 12.50 -9.54 10.68
N THR A 85 13.19 -9.56 9.52
CA THR A 85 12.69 -10.17 8.27
C THR A 85 12.36 -11.66 8.40
N PHE A 86 13.02 -12.41 9.29
CA PHE A 86 12.73 -13.82 9.50
C PHE A 86 11.40 -14.11 10.18
N ASP A 87 10.87 -13.14 10.96
CA ASP A 87 9.65 -13.29 11.73
C ASP A 87 8.39 -13.02 10.87
N ILE A 88 8.55 -12.37 9.72
CA ILE A 88 7.42 -11.94 8.87
C ILE A 88 7.33 -12.85 7.63
N LYS A 89 6.18 -13.49 7.48
CA LYS A 89 5.89 -14.49 6.41
C LYS A 89 5.16 -13.90 5.21
N ILE A 90 4.41 -12.80 5.42
CA ILE A 90 3.64 -12.11 4.39
C ILE A 90 4.49 -11.07 3.66
N PRO A 91 4.12 -10.68 2.42
CA PRO A 91 4.81 -9.62 1.69
C PRO A 91 4.81 -8.30 2.45
N LEU A 92 5.96 -7.63 2.47
CA LEU A 92 6.09 -6.24 2.91
C LEU A 92 6.20 -5.34 1.68
N LEU A 93 5.44 -4.25 1.69
CA LEU A 93 5.58 -3.16 0.74
C LEU A 93 6.08 -1.92 1.48
N VAL A 94 6.79 -1.06 0.79
CA VAL A 94 7.16 0.27 1.28
C VAL A 94 6.46 1.32 0.43
N MET A 95 5.69 2.21 1.07
CA MET A 95 5.16 3.41 0.44
C MET A 95 6.00 4.61 0.87
N THR A 96 6.56 5.31 -0.11
CA THR A 96 7.39 6.50 0.11
C THR A 96 7.23 7.46 -1.05
N TYR A 97 7.76 8.68 -0.92
CA TYR A 97 7.76 9.69 -1.97
C TYR A 97 9.08 9.71 -2.74
N LEU A 98 9.07 10.25 -3.95
CA LEU A 98 10.25 10.24 -4.82
C LEU A 98 11.42 11.00 -4.21
N ASN A 99 11.19 12.15 -3.59
CA ASN A 99 12.26 12.97 -3.01
C ASN A 99 13.08 12.27 -1.92
N PRO A 100 12.48 11.58 -0.91
CA PRO A 100 13.23 10.71 0.00
C PRO A 100 14.09 9.65 -0.70
N VAL A 101 13.58 9.01 -1.76
CA VAL A 101 14.31 8.00 -2.53
C VAL A 101 15.53 8.61 -3.23
N LEU A 102 15.33 9.76 -3.90
CA LEU A 102 16.44 10.49 -4.58
C LEU A 102 17.51 10.92 -3.59
N LYS A 103 17.11 11.48 -2.44
CA LYS A 103 18.04 11.91 -1.39
C LYS A 103 18.81 10.73 -0.77
N PHE A 104 18.17 9.59 -0.61
CA PHE A 104 18.82 8.38 -0.08
C PHE A 104 19.77 7.72 -1.10
N GLY A 105 19.51 7.94 -2.38
CA GLY A 105 20.15 7.31 -3.54
C GLY A 105 19.38 6.07 -3.98
N ILE A 106 18.93 6.05 -5.24
CA ILE A 106 18.00 5.03 -5.78
C ILE A 106 18.60 3.62 -5.65
N GLU A 107 19.84 3.41 -6.07
CA GLU A 107 20.49 2.10 -5.98
C GLU A 107 20.65 1.64 -4.53
N ARG A 108 21.05 2.53 -3.63
CA ARG A 108 21.14 2.23 -2.19
C ARG A 108 19.76 1.89 -1.62
N PHE A 109 18.73 2.65 -1.99
CA PHE A 109 17.36 2.42 -1.52
C PHE A 109 16.88 1.02 -1.90
N THR A 110 17.01 0.62 -3.16
CA THR A 110 16.55 -0.69 -3.63
C THR A 110 17.35 -1.83 -2.98
N THR A 111 18.67 -1.67 -2.83
CA THR A 111 19.51 -2.65 -2.15
C THR A 111 19.10 -2.81 -0.67
N GLU A 112 18.87 -1.71 0.06
CA GLU A 112 18.44 -1.77 1.46
C GLU A 112 17.02 -2.32 1.60
N CYS A 113 16.09 -1.99 0.68
CA CYS A 113 14.77 -2.61 0.60
C CYS A 113 14.87 -4.14 0.41
N ARG A 114 15.75 -4.60 -0.46
CA ARG A 114 15.99 -6.04 -0.69
C ARG A 114 16.46 -6.73 0.59
N LYS A 115 17.43 -6.15 1.29
CA LYS A 115 17.93 -6.66 2.58
C LYS A 115 16.84 -6.70 3.64
N ALA A 116 15.94 -5.71 3.63
CA ALA A 116 14.79 -5.62 4.52
C ALA A 116 13.64 -6.59 4.17
N GLY A 117 13.78 -7.40 3.11
CA GLY A 117 12.76 -8.34 2.68
C GLY A 117 11.54 -7.69 2.02
N VAL A 118 11.66 -6.42 1.59
CA VAL A 118 10.61 -5.69 0.87
C VAL A 118 10.35 -6.36 -0.48
N SER A 119 9.09 -6.59 -0.79
CA SER A 119 8.64 -7.26 -2.01
C SER A 119 8.15 -6.27 -3.08
N GLY A 120 7.72 -5.08 -2.69
CA GLY A 120 7.25 -4.05 -3.60
C GLY A 120 7.38 -2.65 -3.01
N VAL A 121 7.39 -1.66 -3.89
CA VAL A 121 7.49 -0.24 -3.54
C VAL A 121 6.38 0.53 -4.24
N ILE A 122 5.80 1.48 -3.53
CA ILE A 122 4.78 2.41 -3.99
C ILE A 122 5.36 3.81 -3.88
N ILE A 123 5.39 4.57 -4.99
CA ILE A 123 5.86 5.96 -5.03
C ILE A 123 4.74 6.81 -5.69
N PRO A 124 3.80 7.36 -4.90
CA PRO A 124 2.60 7.98 -5.42
C PRO A 124 2.84 9.23 -6.29
N ASP A 125 3.93 9.93 -6.06
CA ASP A 125 4.35 11.13 -6.78
C ASP A 125 5.33 10.85 -7.95
N LEU A 126 5.57 9.56 -8.29
CA LEU A 126 6.33 9.17 -9.46
C LEU A 126 5.37 8.93 -10.65
N PRO A 127 5.34 9.83 -11.65
CA PRO A 127 4.54 9.60 -12.85
C PRO A 127 5.02 8.36 -13.61
N TYR A 128 4.09 7.63 -14.21
CA TYR A 128 4.41 6.44 -15.01
C TYR A 128 5.49 6.71 -16.07
N GLU A 129 5.45 7.88 -16.70
CA GLU A 129 6.40 8.31 -17.73
C GLU A 129 7.84 8.46 -17.21
N HIS A 130 7.99 8.61 -15.90
CA HIS A 130 9.29 8.75 -15.23
C HIS A 130 9.73 7.49 -14.48
N LYS A 131 8.98 6.39 -14.57
CA LYS A 131 9.31 5.15 -13.85
C LYS A 131 10.71 4.62 -14.15
N GLN A 132 11.25 4.91 -15.35
CA GLN A 132 12.60 4.51 -15.75
C GLN A 132 13.71 5.08 -14.84
N LEU A 133 13.40 6.11 -14.03
CA LEU A 133 14.34 6.59 -13.02
C LEU A 133 14.64 5.52 -11.95
N VAL A 134 13.67 4.68 -11.61
CA VAL A 134 13.77 3.70 -10.51
C VAL A 134 13.66 2.25 -11.00
N GLN A 135 12.91 1.99 -12.07
CA GLN A 135 12.59 0.63 -12.55
C GLN A 135 13.83 -0.27 -12.73
N PRO A 136 14.94 0.16 -13.39
CA PRO A 136 16.10 -0.72 -13.58
C PRO A 136 16.73 -1.19 -12.26
N TYR A 137 16.67 -0.36 -11.22
CA TYR A 137 17.19 -0.70 -9.89
C TYR A 137 16.24 -1.63 -9.14
N MET A 138 14.92 -1.42 -9.30
CA MET A 138 13.90 -2.32 -8.73
C MET A 138 13.99 -3.72 -9.34
N ASP A 139 14.14 -3.81 -10.68
CA ASP A 139 14.27 -5.08 -11.41
C ASP A 139 15.51 -5.86 -10.96
N LYS A 140 16.66 -5.17 -10.82
CA LYS A 140 17.91 -5.76 -10.34
C LYS A 140 17.75 -6.46 -8.97
N GLU A 141 16.96 -5.87 -8.09
CA GLU A 141 16.73 -6.37 -6.73
C GLU A 141 15.46 -7.23 -6.62
N ASN A 142 14.75 -7.48 -7.74
CA ASN A 142 13.48 -8.22 -7.79
C ASN A 142 12.40 -7.61 -6.85
N ILE A 143 12.31 -6.28 -6.81
CA ILE A 143 11.29 -5.51 -6.10
C ILE A 143 10.28 -5.00 -7.12
N LYS A 144 8.98 -5.16 -6.85
CA LYS A 144 7.92 -4.71 -7.76
C LYS A 144 7.61 -3.24 -7.55
N LEU A 145 7.64 -2.45 -8.63
CA LEU A 145 7.14 -1.07 -8.61
C LEU A 145 5.63 -1.08 -8.86
N ILE A 146 4.87 -0.85 -7.79
CA ILE A 146 3.40 -0.88 -7.84
C ILE A 146 2.87 0.40 -8.50
N GLN A 147 2.09 0.22 -9.55
CA GLN A 147 1.51 1.34 -10.30
C GLN A 147 0.15 1.75 -9.74
N LEU A 148 -0.05 3.07 -9.61
CA LEU A 148 -1.33 3.65 -9.20
C LEU A 148 -2.14 4.06 -10.44
N VAL A 149 -3.44 3.81 -10.38
CA VAL A 149 -4.41 4.31 -11.35
C VAL A 149 -5.59 4.96 -10.62
N THR A 150 -6.16 5.98 -11.23
CA THR A 150 -7.25 6.79 -10.65
C THR A 150 -8.39 6.91 -11.63
N LEU A 151 -9.56 7.34 -11.14
CA LEU A 151 -10.73 7.65 -11.98
C LEU A 151 -10.45 8.70 -13.08
N THR A 152 -9.41 9.51 -12.91
CA THR A 152 -9.00 10.53 -13.87
C THR A 152 -7.94 10.06 -14.87
N THR A 153 -7.45 8.83 -14.73
CA THR A 153 -6.49 8.23 -15.67
C THR A 153 -7.18 8.01 -17.02
N THR A 154 -6.66 8.62 -18.08
CA THR A 154 -7.20 8.46 -19.45
C THR A 154 -7.05 7.02 -19.93
N ASP A 155 -7.90 6.60 -20.88
CA ASP A 155 -7.90 5.22 -21.39
C ASP A 155 -6.56 4.80 -22.00
N ILE A 156 -5.95 5.69 -22.77
CA ILE A 156 -4.63 5.44 -23.40
C ILE A 156 -3.58 5.19 -22.33
N ARG A 157 -3.50 6.09 -21.35
CA ARG A 157 -2.54 5.97 -20.25
C ARG A 157 -2.82 4.75 -19.36
N LEU A 158 -4.09 4.42 -19.14
CA LEU A 158 -4.48 3.23 -18.40
C LEU A 158 -3.97 1.96 -19.10
N ASP A 159 -4.15 1.85 -20.42
CA ASP A 159 -3.71 0.70 -21.20
C ASP A 159 -2.17 0.56 -21.19
N GLU A 160 -1.44 1.67 -21.21
CA GLU A 160 0.03 1.68 -21.07
C GLU A 160 0.48 1.20 -19.70
N ILE A 161 -0.10 1.75 -18.63
CA ILE A 161 0.20 1.37 -17.24
C ILE A 161 -0.10 -0.12 -17.02
N LEU A 162 -1.28 -0.59 -17.43
CA LEU A 162 -1.70 -1.97 -17.21
C LEU A 162 -0.82 -2.98 -17.96
N ARG A 163 -0.35 -2.64 -19.17
CA ARG A 163 0.52 -3.54 -19.96
C ARG A 163 1.81 -3.91 -19.22
N GLU A 164 2.35 -3.00 -18.43
CA GLU A 164 3.60 -3.15 -17.72
C GLU A 164 3.43 -3.28 -16.20
N ALA A 165 2.19 -3.46 -15.74
CA ALA A 165 1.90 -3.58 -14.31
C ALA A 165 2.49 -4.88 -13.72
N GLU A 166 3.09 -4.74 -12.55
CA GLU A 166 3.70 -5.83 -11.79
C GLU A 166 3.09 -5.92 -10.38
N GLY A 167 3.18 -7.11 -9.78
CA GLY A 167 2.63 -7.36 -8.45
C GLY A 167 1.10 -7.21 -8.42
N PHE A 168 0.61 -6.00 -8.31
CA PHE A 168 -0.81 -5.63 -8.42
C PHE A 168 -0.97 -4.19 -8.93
N VAL A 169 -2.18 -3.83 -9.37
CA VAL A 169 -2.56 -2.45 -9.67
C VAL A 169 -3.22 -1.83 -8.45
N TYR A 170 -2.70 -0.71 -7.99
CA TYR A 170 -3.31 0.09 -6.91
C TYR A 170 -4.36 1.01 -7.50
N ALA A 171 -5.64 0.66 -7.39
CA ALA A 171 -6.74 1.44 -7.90
C ALA A 171 -7.27 2.41 -6.82
N VAL A 172 -7.09 3.71 -7.05
CA VAL A 172 -7.49 4.78 -6.12
C VAL A 172 -8.97 5.08 -6.31
N THR A 173 -9.78 4.90 -5.24
CA THR A 173 -11.25 5.04 -5.28
C THR A 173 -11.76 6.47 -5.07
N ILE A 174 -10.91 7.38 -4.59
CA ILE A 174 -11.32 8.75 -4.27
C ILE A 174 -11.12 9.68 -5.45
N LYS A 175 -12.15 10.44 -5.77
CA LYS A 175 -12.14 11.52 -6.76
C LYS A 175 -11.75 12.85 -6.06
N GLY A 176 -10.45 13.03 -5.74
CA GLY A 176 -9.96 14.27 -5.09
C GLY A 176 -10.23 14.34 -3.57
N ILE A 177 -9.79 15.46 -2.94
CA ILE A 177 -9.90 15.71 -1.49
C ILE A 177 -11.32 16.19 -1.08
N THR A 178 -12.22 16.43 -2.05
CA THR A 178 -13.53 17.06 -1.84
C THR A 178 -14.65 16.15 -2.31
N GLY A 179 -15.25 15.38 -1.41
CA GLY A 179 -16.46 14.61 -1.62
C GLY A 179 -16.98 14.00 -0.33
N SER A 180 -18.28 13.78 -0.19
CA SER A 180 -18.84 13.03 0.94
C SER A 180 -18.28 11.60 0.91
N ARG A 181 -17.60 11.19 1.97
CA ARG A 181 -16.87 9.93 2.11
C ARG A 181 -17.76 8.71 2.33
N ASP A 182 -19.06 8.87 2.30
CA ASP A 182 -20.00 7.83 2.76
C ASP A 182 -20.58 6.96 1.63
N GLU A 183 -20.42 7.35 0.35
CA GLU A 183 -20.92 6.56 -0.79
C GLU A 183 -19.84 6.41 -1.88
N LEU A 184 -19.46 5.18 -2.17
CA LEU A 184 -18.70 4.84 -3.37
C LEU A 184 -19.64 4.98 -4.58
N SER A 185 -19.30 5.88 -5.51
CA SER A 185 -20.15 6.16 -6.66
C SER A 185 -20.18 4.99 -7.66
N GLN A 186 -21.25 4.92 -8.47
CA GLN A 186 -21.34 3.96 -9.58
C GLN A 186 -20.14 4.07 -10.55
N ASP A 187 -19.54 5.26 -10.66
CA ASP A 187 -18.34 5.50 -11.48
C ASP A 187 -17.15 4.69 -10.98
N VAL A 188 -16.97 4.56 -9.64
CA VAL A 188 -15.91 3.74 -9.04
C VAL A 188 -16.08 2.29 -9.42
N LYS A 189 -17.29 1.74 -9.29
CA LYS A 189 -17.60 0.36 -9.66
C LYS A 189 -17.28 0.08 -11.13
N THR A 190 -17.77 0.95 -12.03
CA THR A 190 -17.53 0.85 -13.48
C THR A 190 -16.04 0.91 -13.80
N PHE A 191 -15.29 1.78 -13.11
CA PHE A 191 -13.86 1.90 -13.25
C PHE A 191 -13.12 0.63 -12.79
N MET A 192 -13.48 0.04 -11.63
CA MET A 192 -12.88 -1.20 -11.14
C MET A 192 -13.11 -2.37 -12.11
N GLN A 193 -14.33 -2.53 -12.60
CA GLN A 193 -14.67 -3.54 -13.63
C GLN A 193 -13.81 -3.39 -14.88
N LYS A 194 -13.63 -2.15 -15.34
CA LYS A 194 -12.81 -1.84 -16.51
C LYS A 194 -11.35 -2.23 -16.31
N ILE A 195 -10.76 -1.84 -15.16
CA ILE A 195 -9.35 -2.14 -14.85
C ILE A 195 -9.18 -3.66 -14.73
N ARG A 196 -10.03 -4.31 -13.93
CA ARG A 196 -9.93 -5.75 -13.68
C ARG A 196 -10.01 -6.58 -14.95
N LYS A 197 -10.85 -6.17 -15.90
CA LYS A 197 -10.98 -6.84 -17.21
C LYS A 197 -9.70 -6.75 -18.05
N LYS A 198 -8.93 -5.66 -17.92
CA LYS A 198 -7.75 -5.36 -18.74
C LYS A 198 -6.42 -5.72 -18.04
N SER A 199 -6.40 -5.78 -16.71
CA SER A 199 -5.17 -5.96 -15.94
C SER A 199 -4.63 -7.40 -16.03
N PRO A 200 -3.33 -7.59 -16.32
CA PRO A 200 -2.67 -8.89 -16.26
C PRO A 200 -2.33 -9.33 -14.83
N VAL A 201 -2.43 -8.40 -13.86
CA VAL A 201 -2.15 -8.62 -12.44
C VAL A 201 -3.38 -8.27 -11.59
N PRO A 202 -3.47 -8.74 -10.32
CA PRO A 202 -4.57 -8.40 -9.43
C PRO A 202 -4.81 -6.89 -9.30
N VAL A 203 -6.06 -6.50 -9.09
CA VAL A 203 -6.47 -5.11 -8.87
C VAL A 203 -6.92 -4.94 -7.42
N TYR A 204 -6.26 -4.06 -6.67
CA TYR A 204 -6.61 -3.78 -5.29
C TYR A 204 -7.17 -2.37 -5.17
N ALA A 205 -8.34 -2.26 -4.54
CA ALA A 205 -8.98 -0.97 -4.26
C ALA A 205 -8.40 -0.37 -2.99
N GLY A 206 -7.93 0.88 -3.08
CA GLY A 206 -7.42 1.62 -1.94
C GLY A 206 -7.95 3.05 -1.88
N PHE A 207 -7.66 3.75 -0.77
CA PHE A 207 -8.17 5.07 -0.41
C PHE A 207 -9.70 5.08 -0.16
N GLY A 208 -10.07 5.38 1.08
CA GLY A 208 -11.47 5.51 1.51
C GLY A 208 -12.17 4.21 1.92
N ILE A 209 -11.47 3.06 1.89
CA ILE A 209 -12.01 1.79 2.40
C ILE A 209 -11.85 1.77 3.93
N SER A 210 -12.98 1.88 4.64
CA SER A 210 -12.99 1.93 6.11
C SER A 210 -14.14 1.17 6.77
N LYS A 211 -15.10 0.67 5.98
CA LYS A 211 -16.30 -0.03 6.45
C LYS A 211 -16.54 -1.30 5.64
N SER A 212 -17.17 -2.31 6.24
CA SER A 212 -17.54 -3.54 5.54
C SER A 212 -18.47 -3.27 4.35
N SER A 213 -19.35 -2.25 4.42
CA SER A 213 -20.19 -1.85 3.30
C SER A 213 -19.41 -1.43 2.05
N HIS A 214 -18.22 -0.83 2.21
CA HIS A 214 -17.36 -0.51 1.07
C HIS A 214 -16.77 -1.78 0.44
N VAL A 215 -16.44 -2.78 1.27
CA VAL A 215 -16.01 -4.10 0.80
C VAL A 215 -17.12 -4.78 0.03
N ASP A 216 -18.33 -4.83 0.59
CA ASP A 216 -19.49 -5.50 -0.04
C ASP A 216 -19.81 -4.89 -1.40
N MET A 217 -19.71 -3.55 -1.53
CA MET A 217 -20.00 -2.84 -2.78
C MET A 217 -19.03 -3.19 -3.91
N LEU A 218 -17.74 -3.38 -3.61
CA LEU A 218 -16.68 -3.59 -4.60
C LEU A 218 -16.17 -5.03 -4.67
N ARG A 219 -16.68 -5.92 -3.81
CA ARG A 219 -16.18 -7.29 -3.64
C ARG A 219 -16.01 -8.03 -4.98
N ASP A 220 -17.00 -7.95 -5.85
CA ASP A 220 -17.00 -8.68 -7.12
C ASP A 220 -16.14 -8.01 -8.20
N ASP A 221 -15.76 -6.76 -8.00
CA ASP A 221 -15.11 -5.92 -9.00
C ASP A 221 -13.60 -5.74 -8.77
N VAL A 222 -13.06 -6.26 -7.63
CA VAL A 222 -11.64 -6.17 -7.28
C VAL A 222 -11.10 -7.50 -6.75
N ASP A 223 -9.78 -7.65 -6.72
CA ASP A 223 -9.10 -8.83 -6.22
C ASP A 223 -8.57 -8.64 -4.78
N GLY A 224 -8.69 -7.44 -4.23
CA GLY A 224 -8.30 -7.12 -2.87
C GLY A 224 -8.56 -5.68 -2.49
N PHE A 225 -8.28 -5.37 -1.22
CA PHE A 225 -8.50 -4.06 -0.62
C PHE A 225 -7.27 -3.59 0.14
N ILE A 226 -7.01 -2.29 0.07
CA ILE A 226 -5.93 -1.64 0.83
C ILE A 226 -6.59 -0.69 1.83
N VAL A 227 -6.32 -0.93 3.11
CA VAL A 227 -6.93 -0.20 4.22
C VAL A 227 -5.84 0.51 5.02
N GLY A 228 -5.92 1.83 5.10
CA GLY A 228 -4.94 2.66 5.80
C GLY A 228 -5.52 3.38 7.00
N SER A 229 -6.29 4.44 6.75
CA SER A 229 -6.76 5.36 7.82
C SER A 229 -7.43 4.65 8.98
N ALA A 230 -8.31 3.67 8.71
CA ALA A 230 -8.98 2.91 9.74
C ALA A 230 -8.01 2.12 10.65
N ILE A 231 -6.97 1.53 10.07
CA ILE A 231 -5.93 0.80 10.81
C ILE A 231 -5.08 1.76 11.65
N VAL A 232 -4.63 2.87 11.06
CA VAL A 232 -3.84 3.88 11.77
C VAL A 232 -4.62 4.48 12.94
N GLU A 233 -5.90 4.79 12.74
CA GLU A 233 -6.79 5.28 13.79
C GLU A 233 -6.99 4.25 14.90
N ALA A 234 -7.23 2.98 14.56
CA ALA A 234 -7.43 1.90 15.51
C ALA A 234 -6.19 1.66 16.39
N PHE A 235 -4.99 1.63 15.78
CA PHE A 235 -3.73 1.54 16.55
C PHE A 235 -3.50 2.75 17.46
N ASN A 236 -3.80 3.95 16.97
CA ASN A 236 -3.63 5.18 17.74
C ASN A 236 -4.61 5.26 18.92
N ALA A 237 -5.83 4.74 18.73
CA ALA A 237 -6.85 4.66 19.77
C ALA A 237 -6.64 3.47 20.74
N GLY A 238 -5.72 2.55 20.46
CA GLY A 238 -5.56 1.30 21.23
C GLY A 238 -6.73 0.33 21.07
N LYS A 239 -7.40 0.35 19.90
CA LYS A 239 -8.63 -0.41 19.60
C LYS A 239 -8.48 -1.24 18.32
N ILE A 240 -7.32 -1.83 18.13
CA ILE A 240 -7.01 -2.52 16.86
C ILE A 240 -7.92 -3.73 16.60
N GLU A 241 -8.48 -4.33 17.64
CA GLU A 241 -9.45 -5.41 17.52
C GLU A 241 -10.73 -5.01 16.76
N GLU A 242 -11.05 -3.71 16.70
CA GLU A 242 -12.19 -3.20 15.92
C GLU A 242 -12.00 -3.37 14.40
N ILE A 243 -10.76 -3.61 13.93
CA ILE A 243 -10.44 -3.87 12.51
C ILE A 243 -10.65 -5.33 12.10
N GLU A 244 -10.63 -6.28 13.03
CA GLU A 244 -10.76 -7.71 12.71
C GLU A 244 -12.03 -8.07 11.91
N PRO A 245 -13.21 -7.50 12.19
CA PRO A 245 -14.39 -7.76 11.35
C PRO A 245 -14.19 -7.34 9.89
N LEU A 246 -13.48 -6.23 9.65
CA LEU A 246 -13.18 -5.76 8.29
C LEU A 246 -12.18 -6.70 7.59
N ILE A 247 -11.15 -7.17 8.30
CA ILE A 247 -10.21 -8.16 7.77
C ILE A 247 -10.95 -9.43 7.39
N ARG A 248 -11.77 -9.99 8.29
CA ARG A 248 -12.59 -11.17 8.01
C ARG A 248 -13.54 -10.96 6.84
N ALA A 249 -14.20 -9.82 6.77
CA ALA A 249 -15.09 -9.49 5.65
C ALA A 249 -14.41 -9.59 4.28
N VAL A 250 -13.11 -9.37 4.18
CA VAL A 250 -12.34 -9.49 2.93
C VAL A 250 -11.81 -10.91 2.73
N THR A 251 -11.22 -11.52 3.76
CA THR A 251 -10.39 -12.73 3.64
C THR A 251 -11.16 -14.05 3.71
N THR A 252 -12.39 -14.05 4.23
CA THR A 252 -13.23 -15.27 4.40
C THR A 252 -14.29 -15.45 3.32
N ALA A 253 -14.13 -14.80 2.18
CA ALA A 253 -15.10 -14.87 1.07
C ALA A 253 -14.77 -15.96 0.06
#